data_1272c91be8bc385bcac15b6006d3cbe0
#
_entry.id   1272c91be8bc385bcac15b6006d3cbe0
#
_cell.length_a   1.000
_cell.length_b   1.000
_cell.length_c   1.000
_cell.angle_alpha   90.00
_cell.angle_beta   90.00
_cell.angle_gamma   90.00
#
_symmetry.space_group_name_H-M   'P 1'
#
loop_
_entity.id
_entity.type
_entity.pdbx_description
1 polymer ?
#
loop_
_entity_poly.entity_id
_entity_poly.type
_entity_poly.pdbx_seq_one_letter_code
_entity_poly.pdbx_strand_id
1 'polypeptide(L)'
;MSVFKDSKQFYECVGELMDRAKKDPQVGPKIAKSGIIIQFRYTDPDALTTVNGKDKPTQAGAFCDVFQGPNNLHPDVVMTMKADVAHAFWHGKVNLLTALAKKEIIADGPIPKIIKLLPAVQPLYKVYPALLREKGYPNLVLK
;
A
#
# COMPACT_ATOMS: atom_id res chain seq x y z
N MET A 1 -16.12 -10.22 -8.12
CA MET A 1 -16.53 -8.84 -7.78
C MET A 1 -15.72 -8.31 -6.61
N SER A 2 -15.33 -7.06 -6.69
CA SER A 2 -14.56 -6.42 -5.63
C SER A 2 -15.45 -5.99 -4.47
N VAL A 3 -14.87 -5.92 -3.26
CA VAL A 3 -15.53 -5.30 -2.10
C VAL A 3 -15.68 -3.79 -2.31
N PHE A 4 -14.85 -3.20 -3.19
CA PHE A 4 -14.91 -1.78 -3.49
C PHE A 4 -15.86 -1.50 -4.64
N LYS A 5 -16.65 -0.46 -4.47
CA LYS A 5 -17.64 -0.03 -5.46
C LYS A 5 -17.00 0.50 -6.74
N ASP A 6 -15.90 1.25 -6.60
CA ASP A 6 -15.18 1.88 -7.69
C ASP A 6 -13.78 2.27 -7.25
N SER A 7 -12.97 2.82 -8.17
CA SER A 7 -11.61 3.26 -7.87
C SER A 7 -11.59 4.38 -6.83
N LYS A 8 -12.57 5.26 -6.86
CA LYS A 8 -12.66 6.36 -5.88
C LYS A 8 -12.74 5.82 -4.46
N GLN A 9 -13.60 4.83 -4.22
CA GLN A 9 -13.72 4.21 -2.90
C GLN A 9 -12.42 3.52 -2.50
N PHE A 10 -11.76 2.85 -3.44
CA PHE A 10 -10.48 2.21 -3.17
C PHE A 10 -9.45 3.24 -2.70
N TYR A 11 -9.35 4.38 -3.38
CA TYR A 11 -8.42 5.44 -2.98
C TYR A 11 -8.78 6.03 -1.62
N GLU A 12 -10.07 6.14 -1.29
CA GLU A 12 -10.50 6.61 0.02
C GLU A 12 -10.07 5.66 1.14
N CYS A 13 -9.89 4.38 0.84
CA CYS A 13 -9.52 3.34 1.80
C CYS A 13 -8.02 3.05 1.78
N VAL A 14 -7.56 2.27 0.80
CA VAL A 14 -6.15 1.87 0.72
C VAL A 14 -5.26 3.07 0.35
N GLY A 15 -5.74 3.96 -0.51
CA GLY A 15 -5.00 5.18 -0.85
C GLY A 15 -4.76 6.04 0.38
N GLU A 16 -5.80 6.27 1.17
CA GLU A 16 -5.69 7.06 2.40
C GLU A 16 -4.74 6.39 3.41
N LEU A 17 -4.76 5.06 3.47
CA LEU A 17 -3.84 4.33 4.34
C LEU A 17 -2.38 4.66 3.99
N MET A 18 -2.06 4.70 2.70
CA MET A 18 -0.71 5.05 2.24
C MET A 18 -0.37 6.51 2.56
N ASP A 19 -1.33 7.42 2.42
CA ASP A 19 -1.13 8.82 2.78
C ASP A 19 -0.89 8.99 4.28
N ARG A 20 -1.51 8.18 5.12
CA ARG A 20 -1.23 8.19 6.56
C ARG A 20 0.11 7.57 6.88
N ALA A 21 0.47 6.50 6.16
CA ALA A 21 1.75 5.82 6.35
C ALA A 21 2.94 6.75 6.13
N LYS A 22 2.87 7.63 5.13
CA LYS A 22 3.97 8.54 4.84
C LYS A 22 4.27 9.51 5.98
N LYS A 23 3.29 9.76 6.85
CA LYS A 23 3.43 10.68 8.01
C LYS A 23 3.55 9.92 9.33
N ASP A 24 3.43 8.60 9.32
CA ASP A 24 3.49 7.79 10.53
C ASP A 24 4.93 7.71 11.03
N PRO A 25 5.20 8.10 12.30
CA PRO A 25 6.57 8.14 12.82
C PRO A 25 7.20 6.76 13.00
N GLN A 26 6.43 5.68 12.98
CA GLN A 26 6.96 4.33 13.03
C GLN A 26 7.19 3.75 11.64
N VAL A 27 6.27 4.00 10.72
CA VAL A 27 6.27 3.40 9.39
C VAL A 27 7.03 4.24 8.38
N GLY A 28 6.77 5.56 8.36
CA GLY A 28 7.34 6.47 7.37
C GLY A 28 8.87 6.45 7.28
N PRO A 29 9.58 6.60 8.42
CA PRO A 29 11.05 6.58 8.39
C PRO A 29 11.64 5.27 7.86
N LYS A 30 10.98 4.15 8.11
CA LYS A 30 11.45 2.84 7.63
C LYS A 30 11.28 2.71 6.13
N ILE A 31 10.19 3.25 5.59
CA ILE A 31 9.99 3.30 4.15
C ILE A 31 11.06 4.19 3.52
N ALA A 32 11.34 5.34 4.13
CA ALA A 32 12.40 6.25 3.65
C ALA A 32 13.77 5.59 3.65
N LYS A 33 14.04 4.74 4.65
CA LYS A 33 15.31 4.00 4.74
C LYS A 33 15.44 2.92 3.69
N SER A 34 14.34 2.46 3.11
CA SER A 34 14.37 1.40 2.10
C SER A 34 15.14 1.83 0.85
N GLY A 35 15.15 3.12 0.55
CA GLY A 35 15.87 3.66 -0.60
C GLY A 35 15.28 3.24 -1.94
N ILE A 36 14.00 2.82 -1.99
CA ILE A 36 13.37 2.36 -3.23
C ILE A 36 12.07 3.11 -3.49
N ILE A 37 11.71 3.14 -4.78
CA ILE A 37 10.41 3.62 -5.23
C ILE A 37 9.57 2.38 -5.53
N ILE A 38 8.42 2.25 -4.83
CA ILE A 38 7.51 1.12 -5.02
C ILE A 38 6.24 1.64 -5.68
N GLN A 39 5.82 0.97 -6.76
CA GLN A 39 4.56 1.26 -7.40
C GLN A 39 3.61 0.08 -7.23
N PHE A 40 2.42 0.36 -6.73
CA PHE A 40 1.35 -0.62 -6.58
C PHE A 40 0.35 -0.42 -7.70
N ARG A 41 0.17 -1.45 -8.52
CA ARG A 41 -0.81 -1.46 -9.61
C ARG A 41 -1.94 -2.40 -9.22
N TYR A 42 -3.13 -1.82 -9.09
CA TYR A 42 -4.31 -2.58 -8.65
C TYR A 42 -5.27 -2.78 -9.81
N THR A 43 -5.99 -3.90 -9.75
CA THR A 43 -7.07 -4.19 -10.68
C THR A 43 -8.33 -4.49 -9.89
N ASP A 44 -9.49 -4.28 -10.51
CA ASP A 44 -10.82 -4.60 -9.98
C ASP A 44 -11.06 -4.03 -8.57
N PRO A 45 -11.18 -2.70 -8.47
CA PRO A 45 -11.08 -1.68 -9.50
C PRO A 45 -9.64 -1.26 -9.80
N ASP A 46 -9.44 -0.65 -10.94
CA ASP A 46 -8.11 -0.16 -11.32
C ASP A 46 -7.70 1.04 -10.45
N ALA A 47 -6.47 0.99 -9.98
CA ALA A 47 -5.89 2.07 -9.17
C ALA A 47 -4.37 1.98 -9.22
N LEU A 48 -3.72 3.07 -8.86
CA LEU A 48 -2.26 3.16 -8.91
C LEU A 48 -1.78 4.03 -7.75
N THR A 49 -0.85 3.50 -6.96
CA THR A 49 -0.20 4.25 -5.88
C THR A 49 1.30 4.06 -5.97
N THR A 50 2.04 5.16 -5.91
CA THR A 50 3.51 5.12 -5.92
C THR A 50 4.04 5.70 -4.63
N VAL A 51 4.93 4.95 -3.97
CA VAL A 51 5.57 5.35 -2.72
C VAL A 51 7.05 5.59 -3.01
N ASN A 52 7.49 6.83 -2.83
CA ASN A 52 8.88 7.20 -3.09
C ASN A 52 9.67 7.24 -1.78
N GLY A 53 10.35 6.13 -1.47
CA GLY A 53 11.22 6.02 -0.32
C GLY A 53 12.69 6.30 -0.66
N LYS A 54 12.96 6.80 -1.86
CA LYS A 54 14.31 6.99 -2.37
C LYS A 54 14.78 8.45 -2.31
N ASP A 55 13.94 9.36 -2.81
CA ASP A 55 14.30 10.76 -2.89
C ASP A 55 13.83 11.50 -1.63
N LYS A 56 14.43 12.68 -1.41
CA LYS A 56 14.04 13.52 -0.29
C LYS A 56 12.56 13.90 -0.43
N PRO A 57 11.76 13.75 0.65
CA PRO A 57 10.33 14.05 0.56
C PRO A 57 10.05 15.52 0.29
N THR A 58 9.05 15.76 -0.54
CA THR A 58 8.59 17.10 -0.91
C THR A 58 7.24 17.43 -0.29
N GLN A 59 6.49 16.40 0.16
CA GLN A 59 5.17 16.59 0.75
C GLN A 59 5.29 16.99 2.21
N ALA A 60 4.50 17.98 2.62
CA ALA A 60 4.61 18.57 3.95
C ALA A 60 4.38 17.55 5.07
N GLY A 61 5.31 17.49 6.02
CA GLY A 61 5.21 16.60 7.19
C GLY A 61 5.43 15.12 6.87
N ALA A 62 5.81 14.78 5.65
CA ALA A 62 5.98 13.39 5.22
C ALA A 62 7.43 12.93 5.37
N PHE A 63 7.60 11.65 5.71
CA PHE A 63 8.92 10.99 5.70
C PHE A 63 9.28 10.48 4.30
N CYS A 64 8.28 10.26 3.47
CA CYS A 64 8.41 9.85 2.07
C CYS A 64 7.21 10.42 1.32
N ASP A 65 7.32 10.51 -0.02
CA ASP A 65 6.19 10.99 -0.82
C ASP A 65 5.32 9.82 -1.27
N VAL A 66 4.01 10.06 -1.33
CA VAL A 66 3.03 9.10 -1.84
C VAL A 66 2.21 9.80 -2.91
N PHE A 67 2.08 9.17 -4.08
CA PHE A 67 1.34 9.70 -5.21
C PHE A 67 0.21 8.73 -5.57
N GLN A 68 -1.00 9.26 -5.63
CA GLN A 68 -2.17 8.50 -6.08
C GLN A 68 -2.38 8.78 -7.56
N GLY A 69 -2.49 7.71 -8.35
CA GLY A 69 -2.67 7.83 -9.79
C GLY A 69 -1.35 7.95 -10.56
N PRO A 70 -1.43 8.22 -11.88
CA PRO A 70 -0.25 8.27 -12.73
C PRO A 70 0.75 9.35 -12.33
N ASN A 71 2.04 9.07 -12.54
CA ASN A 71 3.14 10.00 -12.27
C ASN A 71 4.33 9.65 -13.16
N ASN A 72 5.40 10.45 -13.07
CA ASN A 72 6.58 10.29 -13.92
C ASN A 72 7.75 9.58 -13.22
N LEU A 73 7.51 8.98 -12.06
CA LEU A 73 8.57 8.28 -11.33
C LEU A 73 8.88 6.94 -11.99
N HIS A 74 10.14 6.51 -11.86
CA HIS A 74 10.60 5.22 -12.35
C HIS A 74 10.68 4.26 -11.14
N PRO A 75 9.71 3.35 -10.98
CA PRO A 75 9.71 2.46 -9.83
C PRO A 75 10.84 1.44 -9.89
N ASP A 76 11.45 1.19 -8.72
CA ASP A 76 12.42 0.10 -8.57
C ASP A 76 11.69 -1.23 -8.42
N VAL A 77 10.49 -1.19 -7.85
CA VAL A 77 9.63 -2.36 -7.64
C VAL A 77 8.22 -2.03 -8.10
N VAL A 78 7.64 -2.94 -8.88
CA VAL A 78 6.23 -2.85 -9.27
C VAL A 78 5.51 -4.05 -8.68
N MET A 79 4.46 -3.81 -7.90
CA MET A 79 3.62 -4.87 -7.34
C MET A 79 2.24 -4.77 -7.95
N THR A 80 1.80 -5.85 -8.57
CA THR A 80 0.50 -5.92 -9.23
C THR A 80 -0.40 -6.91 -8.50
N MET A 81 -1.62 -6.50 -8.19
CA MET A 81 -2.58 -7.34 -7.46
C MET A 81 -4.00 -6.82 -7.63
N LYS A 82 -4.96 -7.69 -7.37
CA LYS A 82 -6.36 -7.25 -7.29
C LYS A 82 -6.54 -6.39 -6.04
N ALA A 83 -7.43 -5.42 -6.12
CA ALA A 83 -7.74 -4.54 -4.99
C ALA A 83 -8.16 -5.32 -3.75
N ASP A 84 -8.90 -6.41 -3.91
CA ASP A 84 -9.35 -7.23 -2.78
C ASP A 84 -8.18 -7.94 -2.09
N VAL A 85 -7.11 -8.27 -2.82
CA VAL A 85 -5.90 -8.84 -2.22
C VAL A 85 -5.22 -7.79 -1.34
N ALA A 86 -5.10 -6.55 -1.81
CA ALA A 86 -4.56 -5.45 -1.02
C ALA A 86 -5.39 -5.21 0.24
N HIS A 87 -6.71 -5.25 0.10
CA HIS A 87 -7.64 -5.08 1.22
C HIS A 87 -7.40 -6.14 2.31
N ALA A 88 -7.29 -7.41 1.91
CA ALA A 88 -7.00 -8.50 2.85
C ALA A 88 -5.60 -8.37 3.44
N PHE A 89 -4.63 -7.94 2.63
CA PHE A 89 -3.26 -7.76 3.09
C PHE A 89 -3.18 -6.77 4.26
N TRP A 90 -3.86 -5.63 4.14
CA TRP A 90 -3.83 -4.60 5.18
C TRP A 90 -4.63 -4.96 6.42
N HIS A 91 -5.41 -6.06 6.35
CA HIS A 91 -6.00 -6.69 7.54
C HIS A 91 -5.07 -7.74 8.17
N GLY A 92 -3.88 -7.93 7.62
CA GLY A 92 -2.93 -8.94 8.10
C GLY A 92 -3.32 -10.36 7.72
N LYS A 93 -4.17 -10.54 6.69
CA LYS A 93 -4.70 -11.85 6.31
C LYS A 93 -4.05 -12.47 5.08
N VAL A 94 -2.98 -11.85 4.56
CA VAL A 94 -2.27 -12.35 3.39
C VAL A 94 -0.81 -12.63 3.77
N ASN A 95 -0.36 -13.84 3.48
CA ASN A 95 1.06 -14.18 3.56
C ASN A 95 1.70 -13.80 2.24
N LEU A 96 2.63 -12.84 2.25
CA LEU A 96 3.22 -12.32 1.03
C LEU A 96 3.92 -13.40 0.21
N LEU A 97 4.70 -14.26 0.86
CA LEU A 97 5.44 -15.31 0.14
C LEU A 97 4.49 -16.29 -0.55
N THR A 98 3.41 -16.66 0.13
CA THR A 98 2.37 -17.51 -0.45
C THR A 98 1.67 -16.83 -1.62
N ALA A 99 1.33 -15.56 -1.46
CA ALA A 99 0.66 -14.80 -2.52
C ALA A 99 1.55 -14.66 -3.76
N LEU A 100 2.85 -14.46 -3.58
CA LEU A 100 3.82 -14.42 -4.67
C LEU A 100 3.91 -15.78 -5.36
N ALA A 101 3.95 -16.87 -4.59
CA ALA A 101 4.04 -18.22 -5.16
C ALA A 101 2.79 -18.56 -5.97
N LYS A 102 1.62 -18.14 -5.52
CA LYS A 102 0.35 -18.36 -6.20
C LYS A 102 0.05 -17.33 -7.30
N LYS A 103 0.91 -16.34 -7.45
CA LYS A 103 0.74 -15.23 -8.40
C LYS A 103 -0.50 -14.38 -8.13
N GLU A 104 -0.98 -14.37 -6.91
CA GLU A 104 -2.00 -13.42 -6.46
C GLU A 104 -1.41 -12.02 -6.34
N ILE A 105 -0.11 -11.94 -6.02
CA ILE A 105 0.69 -10.72 -6.08
C ILE A 105 1.85 -11.00 -7.01
N ILE A 106 2.03 -10.13 -8.00
CA ILE A 106 3.16 -10.23 -8.93
C ILE A 106 4.10 -9.08 -8.59
N ALA A 107 5.34 -9.41 -8.23
CA ALA A 107 6.35 -8.42 -7.89
C ALA A 107 7.46 -8.44 -8.92
N ASP A 108 7.78 -7.27 -9.46
CA ASP A 108 8.88 -7.08 -10.41
C ASP A 108 9.88 -6.13 -9.76
N GLY A 109 11.11 -6.61 -9.52
CA GLY A 109 12.15 -5.84 -8.87
C GLY A 109 12.79 -6.61 -7.71
N PRO A 110 13.59 -5.92 -6.85
CA PRO A 110 14.34 -6.59 -5.78
C PRO A 110 13.42 -7.03 -4.62
N ILE A 111 12.87 -8.23 -4.74
CA ILE A 111 11.94 -8.83 -3.77
C ILE A 111 12.50 -8.81 -2.33
N PRO A 112 13.80 -9.10 -2.08
CA PRO A 112 14.31 -9.04 -0.70
C PRO A 112 14.10 -7.69 -0.01
N LYS A 113 14.14 -6.58 -0.76
CA LYS A 113 13.88 -5.26 -0.19
C LYS A 113 12.43 -5.08 0.22
N ILE A 114 11.50 -5.69 -0.53
CA ILE A 114 10.07 -5.67 -0.18
C ILE A 114 9.86 -6.48 1.11
N ILE A 115 10.46 -7.66 1.19
CA ILE A 115 10.32 -8.54 2.34
C ILE A 115 10.81 -7.84 3.61
N LYS A 116 11.88 -7.07 3.52
CA LYS A 116 12.40 -6.31 4.66
C LYS A 116 11.42 -5.24 5.17
N LEU A 117 10.52 -4.77 4.32
CA LEU A 117 9.53 -3.77 4.71
C LEU A 117 8.34 -4.38 5.45
N LEU A 118 8.11 -5.69 5.37
CA LEU A 118 6.95 -6.33 6.00
C LEU A 118 6.85 -6.02 7.49
N PRO A 119 7.91 -6.19 8.32
CA PRO A 119 7.81 -5.85 9.74
C PRO A 119 7.52 -4.36 9.94
N ALA A 120 8.05 -3.53 9.05
CA ALA A 120 7.90 -2.07 9.17
C ALA A 120 6.45 -1.62 8.97
N VAL A 121 5.68 -2.31 8.12
CA VAL A 121 4.30 -1.90 7.81
C VAL A 121 3.25 -2.59 8.68
N GLN A 122 3.65 -3.54 9.55
CA GLN A 122 2.70 -4.23 10.42
C GLN A 122 1.83 -3.31 11.28
N PRO A 123 2.30 -2.17 11.79
CA PRO A 123 1.43 -1.25 12.52
C PRO A 123 0.21 -0.80 11.73
N LEU A 124 0.28 -0.80 10.40
CA LEU A 124 -0.83 -0.41 9.54
C LEU A 124 -1.98 -1.42 9.58
N TYR A 125 -1.74 -2.67 9.99
CA TYR A 125 -2.78 -3.69 10.09
C TYR A 125 -3.86 -3.32 11.12
N LYS A 126 -3.51 -2.51 12.11
CA LYS A 126 -4.47 -1.98 13.09
C LYS A 126 -5.08 -0.67 12.61
N VAL A 127 -4.30 0.12 11.89
CA VAL A 127 -4.75 1.42 11.38
C VAL A 127 -5.83 1.25 10.32
N TYR A 128 -5.68 0.26 9.45
CA TYR A 128 -6.60 0.09 8.32
C TYR A 128 -8.05 -0.18 8.74
N PRO A 129 -8.35 -1.16 9.62
CA PRO A 129 -9.74 -1.35 10.06
C PRO A 129 -10.33 -0.13 10.75
N ALA A 130 -9.53 0.57 11.55
CA ALA A 130 -9.98 1.80 12.21
C ALA A 130 -10.29 2.90 11.18
N LEU A 131 -9.46 3.01 10.14
CA LEU A 131 -9.67 3.95 9.05
C LEU A 131 -10.98 3.66 8.31
N LEU A 132 -11.26 2.37 8.04
CA LEU A 132 -12.51 1.99 7.37
C LEU A 132 -13.73 2.42 8.17
N ARG A 133 -13.70 2.21 9.49
CA ARG A 133 -14.80 2.64 10.37
C ARG A 133 -14.93 4.16 10.38
N GLU A 134 -13.83 4.85 10.43
CA GLU A 134 -13.75 6.31 10.43
C GLU A 134 -14.32 6.91 9.15
N LYS A 135 -14.08 6.23 8.01
CA LYS A 135 -14.61 6.67 6.71
C LYS A 135 -16.07 6.32 6.49
N GLY A 136 -16.69 5.60 7.41
CA GLY A 136 -18.07 5.19 7.29
C GLY A 136 -18.27 3.90 6.52
N TYR A 137 -17.23 3.05 6.48
CA TYR A 137 -17.26 1.76 5.80
C TYR A 137 -17.03 0.58 6.75
N PRO A 138 -17.77 0.49 7.89
CA PRO A 138 -17.56 -0.62 8.82
C PRO A 138 -17.85 -1.99 8.19
N ASN A 139 -18.71 -2.02 7.17
CA ASN A 139 -19.04 -3.24 6.44
C ASN A 139 -17.87 -3.78 5.61
N LEU A 140 -16.82 -2.98 5.35
CA LEU A 140 -15.64 -3.43 4.64
C LEU A 140 -14.59 -4.04 5.58
N VAL A 141 -14.74 -3.88 6.90
CA VAL A 141 -13.81 -4.46 7.85
C VAL A 141 -13.95 -5.98 7.83
N LEU A 142 -12.83 -6.68 7.57
CA LEU A 142 -12.80 -8.15 7.58
C LEU A 142 -12.74 -8.66 9.02
N LYS A 143 -13.38 -9.78 9.25
CA LYS A 143 -13.42 -10.41 10.58
C LYS A 143 -12.25 -11.37 10.79
#